data_1cde47e6890de31e9515f25ebdfdcb29
#
_entry.id   1cde47e6890de31e9515f25ebdfdcb29
#
_cell.length_a   1.000
_cell.length_b   1.000
_cell.length_c   1.000
_cell.angle_alpha   90.00
_cell.angle_beta   90.00
_cell.angle_gamma   90.00
#
_symmetry.space_group_name_H-M   'P 1'
#
loop_
_entity.id
_entity.type
_entity.pdbx_description
1 polymer ?
#
loop_
_entity_poly.entity_id
_entity_poly.type
_entity_poly.pdbx_seq_one_letter_code
_entity_poly.pdbx_strand_id
1 'polypeptide(L)'
;LAINARTDSFYTSTGSTQEKLSESIRRGNKYREAGADCIFVQPVWEKETIATLVKEINAPINILANPTIGAGVTPSISELKDLGVARVSLGSGLMKATLALIKKVANELSEKGTYNILLDTLTPLPDTALAYKMTTRMKDSRS
;
A
#
# COMPACT_ATOMS: atom_id res chain seq x y z
N LEU A 1 14.35 -14.12 -4.81
CA LEU A 1 14.02 -12.81 -4.24
C LEU A 1 13.44 -11.93 -5.33
N ALA A 2 12.26 -11.33 -5.13
CA ALA A 2 11.67 -10.38 -6.07
C ALA A 2 12.10 -8.94 -5.74
N ILE A 3 12.57 -8.21 -6.74
CA ILE A 3 13.01 -6.81 -6.61
C ILE A 3 11.85 -5.88 -7.01
N ASN A 4 11.30 -5.16 -6.02
CA ASN A 4 10.28 -4.14 -6.23
C ASN A 4 10.94 -2.75 -6.16
N ALA A 5 11.38 -2.23 -7.29
CA ALA A 5 12.16 -0.99 -7.36
C ALA A 5 11.25 0.24 -7.23
N ARG A 6 11.58 1.11 -6.27
CA ARG A 6 10.78 2.31 -5.96
C ARG A 6 11.34 3.55 -6.66
N THR A 7 10.45 4.38 -7.18
CA THR A 7 10.75 5.75 -7.59
C THR A 7 9.87 6.75 -6.86
N ASP A 8 10.48 7.84 -6.41
CA ASP A 8 9.85 8.94 -5.67
C ASP A 8 9.72 10.21 -6.51
N SER A 9 9.69 10.08 -7.84
CA SER A 9 9.67 11.24 -8.76
C SER A 9 8.55 12.22 -8.46
N PHE A 10 7.38 11.74 -8.01
CA PHE A 10 6.26 12.61 -7.61
C PHE A 10 6.49 13.36 -6.30
N TYR A 11 7.42 12.90 -5.43
CA TYR A 11 7.82 13.63 -4.22
C TYR A 11 8.99 14.57 -4.47
N THR A 12 10.01 14.10 -5.19
CA THR A 12 11.32 14.73 -5.21
C THR A 12 11.60 15.56 -6.45
N SER A 13 10.92 15.27 -7.58
CA SER A 13 11.10 16.06 -8.79
C SER A 13 10.35 17.38 -8.70
N THR A 14 11.01 18.46 -9.09
CA THR A 14 10.39 19.77 -9.36
C THR A 14 9.70 19.73 -10.73
N GLY A 15 8.72 20.59 -10.94
CA GLY A 15 8.04 20.71 -12.22
C GLY A 15 6.59 20.22 -12.19
N SER A 16 5.98 20.20 -13.37
CA SER A 16 4.59 19.81 -13.61
C SER A 16 4.34 18.32 -13.36
N THR A 17 3.08 17.93 -13.18
CA THR A 17 2.67 16.54 -13.09
C THR A 17 3.14 15.73 -14.30
N GLN A 18 3.12 16.31 -15.50
CA GLN A 18 3.58 15.65 -16.72
C GLN A 18 5.09 15.37 -16.72
N GLU A 19 5.90 16.30 -16.21
CA GLU A 19 7.35 16.11 -16.09
C GLU A 19 7.66 15.01 -15.06
N LYS A 20 6.95 15.00 -13.92
CA LYS A 20 7.08 13.94 -12.90
C LYS A 20 6.67 12.57 -13.43
N LEU A 21 5.61 12.52 -14.24
CA LEU A 21 5.17 11.30 -14.91
C LEU A 21 6.22 10.79 -15.89
N SER A 22 6.73 11.66 -16.76
CA SER A 22 7.78 11.31 -17.72
C SER A 22 9.05 10.80 -17.04
N GLU A 23 9.46 11.44 -15.94
CA GLU A 23 10.62 11.00 -15.15
C GLU A 23 10.36 9.65 -14.45
N SER A 24 9.13 9.41 -13.95
CA SER A 24 8.76 8.12 -13.38
C SER A 24 8.83 6.99 -14.41
N ILE A 25 8.36 7.23 -15.63
CA ILE A 25 8.42 6.27 -16.75
C ILE A 25 9.87 5.99 -17.12
N ARG A 26 10.68 7.04 -17.29
CA ARG A 26 12.10 6.91 -17.62
C ARG A 26 12.85 6.08 -16.57
N ARG A 27 12.65 6.37 -15.28
CA ARG A 27 13.28 5.61 -14.19
C ARG A 27 12.77 4.18 -14.13
N GLY A 28 11.45 3.99 -14.24
CA GLY A 28 10.83 2.67 -14.20
C GLY A 28 11.41 1.72 -15.25
N ASN A 29 11.54 2.18 -16.49
CA ASN A 29 12.12 1.39 -17.57
C ASN A 29 13.61 1.10 -17.30
N LYS A 30 14.40 2.08 -16.82
CA LYS A 30 15.79 1.84 -16.45
C LYS A 30 15.96 0.84 -15.30
N TYR A 31 15.07 0.87 -14.31
CA TYR A 31 15.09 -0.13 -13.23
C TYR A 31 14.72 -1.52 -13.75
N ARG A 32 13.79 -1.61 -14.71
CA ARG A 32 13.47 -2.86 -15.38
C ARG A 32 14.65 -3.43 -16.15
N GLU A 33 15.34 -2.60 -16.92
CA GLU A 33 16.57 -2.96 -17.65
C GLU A 33 17.68 -3.45 -16.70
N ALA A 34 17.74 -2.86 -15.49
CA ALA A 34 18.69 -3.26 -14.44
C ALA A 34 18.28 -4.52 -13.65
N GLY A 35 17.12 -5.15 -13.98
CA GLY A 35 16.71 -6.42 -13.39
C GLY A 35 15.62 -6.31 -12.33
N ALA A 36 14.93 -5.18 -12.20
CA ALA A 36 13.76 -5.09 -11.30
C ALA A 36 12.60 -5.93 -11.82
N ASP A 37 11.94 -6.67 -10.91
CA ASP A 37 10.77 -7.50 -11.22
C ASP A 37 9.46 -6.71 -11.24
N CYS A 38 9.39 -5.63 -10.47
CA CYS A 38 8.22 -4.78 -10.32
C CYS A 38 8.67 -3.33 -10.07
N ILE A 39 7.89 -2.36 -10.52
CA ILE A 39 8.18 -0.94 -10.33
C ILE A 39 7.13 -0.32 -9.41
N PHE A 40 7.60 0.32 -8.34
CA PHE A 40 6.78 0.99 -7.36
C PHE A 40 6.86 2.51 -7.54
N VAL A 41 5.80 3.10 -8.09
CA VAL A 41 5.69 4.54 -8.29
C VAL A 41 4.76 5.14 -7.22
N GLN A 42 5.23 6.19 -6.53
CA GLN A 42 4.43 6.87 -5.51
C GLN A 42 4.83 8.35 -5.31
N PRO A 43 3.90 9.18 -4.78
CA PRO A 43 2.48 8.90 -4.59
C PRO A 43 1.74 9.09 -5.92
N VAL A 44 0.85 8.18 -6.26
CA VAL A 44 -0.03 8.30 -7.44
C VAL A 44 -1.41 7.74 -7.09
N TRP A 45 -2.47 8.47 -7.45
CA TRP A 45 -3.87 8.09 -7.19
C TRP A 45 -4.81 8.41 -8.35
N GLU A 46 -4.42 9.25 -9.29
CA GLU A 46 -5.24 9.56 -10.46
C GLU A 46 -5.22 8.41 -11.46
N LYS A 47 -6.40 7.96 -11.88
CA LYS A 47 -6.58 6.81 -12.78
C LYS A 47 -5.84 6.96 -14.09
N GLU A 48 -5.88 8.15 -14.68
CA GLU A 48 -5.21 8.46 -15.95
C GLU A 48 -3.68 8.35 -15.84
N THR A 49 -3.13 8.83 -14.72
CA THR A 49 -1.70 8.71 -14.42
C THR A 49 -1.31 7.26 -14.22
N ILE A 50 -2.10 6.48 -13.47
CA ILE A 50 -1.86 5.05 -13.22
C ILE A 50 -1.94 4.27 -14.54
N ALA A 51 -2.96 4.51 -15.37
CA ALA A 51 -3.10 3.86 -16.66
C ALA A 51 -1.88 4.14 -17.58
N THR A 52 -1.39 5.38 -17.58
CA THR A 52 -0.21 5.77 -18.36
C THR A 52 1.04 5.05 -17.84
N LEU A 53 1.24 4.96 -16.52
CA LEU A 53 2.37 4.23 -15.94
C LEU A 53 2.35 2.74 -16.31
N VAL A 54 1.16 2.10 -16.23
CA VAL A 54 1.00 0.70 -16.60
C VAL A 54 1.28 0.46 -18.07
N LYS A 55 0.89 1.38 -18.94
CA LYS A 55 1.09 1.29 -20.39
C LYS A 55 2.54 1.52 -20.81
N GLU A 56 3.20 2.52 -20.20
CA GLU A 56 4.49 3.03 -20.71
C GLU A 56 5.70 2.43 -19.97
N ILE A 57 5.52 1.79 -18.82
CA ILE A 57 6.58 1.08 -18.11
C ILE A 57 6.50 -0.41 -18.45
N ASN A 58 7.57 -0.95 -19.04
CA ASN A 58 7.66 -2.36 -19.45
C ASN A 58 7.93 -3.30 -18.26
N ALA A 59 7.14 -3.17 -17.19
CA ALA A 59 7.24 -4.00 -15.99
C ALA A 59 5.90 -4.03 -15.23
N PRO A 60 5.65 -5.03 -14.38
CA PRO A 60 4.54 -5.00 -13.43
C PRO A 60 4.60 -3.75 -12.55
N ILE A 61 3.46 -3.08 -12.37
CA ILE A 61 3.37 -1.85 -11.57
C ILE A 61 2.78 -2.15 -10.19
N ASN A 62 3.43 -1.58 -9.16
CA ASN A 62 2.94 -1.53 -7.79
C ASN A 62 2.43 -0.12 -7.47
N ILE A 63 1.23 -0.02 -6.92
CA ILE A 63 0.63 1.24 -6.46
C ILE A 63 0.46 1.22 -4.93
N LEU A 64 0.65 2.38 -4.31
CA LEU A 64 0.42 2.57 -2.88
C LEU A 64 -1.04 2.95 -2.61
N ALA A 65 -1.82 2.03 -2.07
CA ALA A 65 -3.16 2.29 -1.56
C ALA A 65 -3.10 2.72 -0.09
N ASN A 66 -2.75 3.97 0.15
CA ASN A 66 -2.66 4.52 1.51
C ASN A 66 -3.41 5.86 1.58
N PRO A 67 -4.62 5.90 2.15
CA PRO A 67 -5.44 7.11 2.21
C PRO A 67 -4.85 8.22 3.07
N THR A 68 -3.78 7.97 3.80
CA THR A 68 -3.12 8.97 4.66
C THR A 68 -1.97 9.71 3.96
N ILE A 69 -1.66 9.35 2.71
CA ILE A 69 -0.57 9.96 1.94
C ILE A 69 -1.16 10.72 0.74
N GLY A 70 -1.00 12.03 0.74
CA GLY A 70 -1.47 12.90 -0.32
C GLY A 70 -2.92 13.37 -0.15
N ALA A 71 -3.38 14.20 -1.08
CA ALA A 71 -4.71 14.79 -1.09
C ALA A 71 -5.75 13.96 -1.87
N GLY A 72 -5.33 12.83 -2.47
CA GLY A 72 -6.16 11.99 -3.32
C GLY A 72 -6.58 10.68 -2.66
N VAL A 73 -7.63 10.09 -3.20
CA VAL A 73 -8.12 8.76 -2.82
C VAL A 73 -7.65 7.77 -3.87
N THR A 74 -6.88 6.77 -3.45
CA THR A 74 -6.47 5.68 -4.32
C THR A 74 -7.70 4.93 -4.83
N PRO A 75 -7.78 4.57 -6.14
CA PRO A 75 -8.84 3.73 -6.67
C PRO A 75 -8.99 2.41 -5.91
N SER A 76 -10.18 1.83 -5.94
CA SER A 76 -10.46 0.52 -5.35
C SER A 76 -9.58 -0.58 -5.99
N ILE A 77 -9.47 -1.73 -5.32
CA ILE A 77 -8.71 -2.87 -5.85
C ILE A 77 -9.27 -3.34 -7.20
N SER A 78 -10.59 -3.32 -7.39
CA SER A 78 -11.22 -3.66 -8.67
C SER A 78 -10.78 -2.71 -9.78
N GLU A 79 -10.87 -1.41 -9.53
CA GLU A 79 -10.45 -0.39 -10.49
C GLU A 79 -8.94 -0.46 -10.81
N LEU A 80 -8.10 -0.69 -9.80
CA LEU A 80 -6.66 -0.87 -10.02
C LEU A 80 -6.36 -2.12 -10.87
N LYS A 81 -7.12 -3.21 -10.67
CA LYS A 81 -7.03 -4.41 -11.48
C LYS A 81 -7.42 -4.13 -12.95
N ASP A 82 -8.52 -3.40 -13.15
CA ASP A 82 -9.00 -3.04 -14.49
C ASP A 82 -8.00 -2.12 -15.23
N LEU A 83 -7.26 -1.30 -14.50
CA LEU A 83 -6.15 -0.50 -15.02
C LEU A 83 -4.87 -1.32 -15.30
N GLY A 84 -4.83 -2.61 -14.94
CA GLY A 84 -3.66 -3.48 -15.16
C GLY A 84 -2.57 -3.38 -14.08
N VAL A 85 -2.89 -2.83 -12.91
CA VAL A 85 -1.96 -2.81 -11.77
C VAL A 85 -1.73 -4.22 -11.25
N ALA A 86 -0.47 -4.63 -11.15
CA ALA A 86 -0.08 -5.98 -10.76
C ALA A 86 0.02 -6.18 -9.25
N ARG A 87 0.28 -5.11 -8.49
CA ARG A 87 0.51 -5.17 -7.04
C ARG A 87 -0.03 -3.92 -6.36
N VAL A 88 -0.57 -4.11 -5.16
CA VAL A 88 -1.00 -3.01 -4.28
C VAL A 88 -0.29 -3.14 -2.93
N SER A 89 0.27 -2.04 -2.45
CA SER A 89 0.92 -1.93 -1.13
C SER A 89 0.13 -0.99 -0.24
N LEU A 90 -0.07 -1.36 1.02
CA LEU A 90 -0.77 -0.52 2.01
C LEU A 90 0.19 0.42 2.77
N GLY A 91 1.50 0.20 2.65
CA GLY A 91 2.52 0.97 3.34
C GLY A 91 2.30 1.01 4.85
N SER A 92 2.29 2.20 5.43
CA SER A 92 2.03 2.43 6.85
C SER A 92 0.54 2.47 7.23
N GLY A 93 -0.37 2.20 6.31
CA GLY A 93 -1.82 2.35 6.53
C GLY A 93 -2.34 1.53 7.71
N LEU A 94 -2.02 0.23 7.75
CA LEU A 94 -2.43 -0.66 8.84
C LEU A 94 -1.83 -0.24 10.19
N MET A 95 -0.54 0.10 10.22
CA MET A 95 0.12 0.61 11.43
C MET A 95 -0.58 1.87 11.95
N LYS A 96 -0.87 2.84 11.08
CA LYS A 96 -1.56 4.08 11.46
C LYS A 96 -2.98 3.83 11.96
N ALA A 97 -3.72 2.90 11.35
CA ALA A 97 -5.05 2.50 11.79
C ALA A 97 -5.00 1.87 13.19
N THR A 98 -4.03 0.98 13.45
CA THR A 98 -3.81 0.37 14.76
C THR A 98 -3.47 1.42 15.82
N LEU A 99 -2.54 2.33 15.53
CA LEU A 99 -2.18 3.41 16.46
C LEU A 99 -3.35 4.36 16.75
N ALA A 100 -4.19 4.64 15.73
CA ALA A 100 -5.38 5.45 15.92
C ALA A 100 -6.41 4.75 16.85
N LEU A 101 -6.58 3.44 16.74
CA LEU A 101 -7.41 2.66 17.64
C LEU A 101 -6.86 2.69 19.07
N ILE A 102 -5.57 2.42 19.26
CA ILE A 102 -4.91 2.48 20.57
C ILE A 102 -5.14 3.85 21.21
N LYS A 103 -4.94 4.94 20.45
CA LYS A 103 -5.18 6.30 20.93
C LYS A 103 -6.64 6.52 21.37
N LYS A 104 -7.62 6.04 20.58
CA LYS A 104 -9.04 6.15 20.93
C LYS A 104 -9.36 5.45 22.26
N VAL A 105 -8.86 4.22 22.44
CA VAL A 105 -9.06 3.45 23.68
C VAL A 105 -8.40 4.15 24.87
N ALA A 106 -7.16 4.62 24.71
CA ALA A 106 -6.45 5.32 25.77
C ALA A 106 -7.16 6.63 26.19
N ASN A 107 -7.68 7.39 25.23
CA ASN A 107 -8.45 8.60 25.52
C ASN A 107 -9.76 8.27 26.27
N GLU A 108 -10.51 7.24 25.84
CA GLU A 108 -11.73 6.82 26.55
C GLU A 108 -11.44 6.42 28.00
N LEU A 109 -10.40 5.64 28.21
CA LEU A 109 -9.99 5.23 29.56
C LEU A 109 -9.61 6.44 30.44
N SER A 110 -8.84 7.39 29.90
CA SER A 110 -8.35 8.53 30.68
C SER A 110 -9.44 9.59 30.92
N GLU A 111 -10.34 9.81 29.98
CA GLU A 111 -11.35 10.86 30.05
C GLU A 111 -12.66 10.40 30.69
N LYS A 112 -13.07 9.14 30.47
CA LYS A 112 -14.36 8.60 30.88
C LYS A 112 -14.27 7.44 31.87
N GLY A 113 -13.11 6.82 32.04
CA GLY A 113 -12.94 5.63 32.86
C GLY A 113 -13.70 4.40 32.33
N THR A 114 -14.07 4.40 31.06
CA THR A 114 -14.78 3.30 30.36
C THR A 114 -13.91 2.66 29.29
N TYR A 115 -14.32 1.52 28.77
CA TYR A 115 -13.60 0.74 27.74
C TYR A 115 -14.53 0.16 26.68
N ASN A 116 -15.58 0.90 26.31
CA ASN A 116 -16.59 0.47 25.35
C ASN A 116 -15.97 0.27 23.95
N ILE A 117 -15.06 1.17 23.54
CA ILE A 117 -14.36 1.03 22.25
C ILE A 117 -13.58 -0.28 22.19
N LEU A 118 -12.96 -0.70 23.30
CA LEU A 118 -12.24 -1.96 23.36
C LEU A 118 -13.19 -3.14 23.21
N LEU A 119 -14.33 -3.13 23.89
CA LEU A 119 -15.35 -4.18 23.80
C LEU A 119 -15.90 -4.32 22.38
N ASP A 120 -16.18 -3.19 21.73
CA ASP A 120 -16.72 -3.17 20.35
C ASP A 120 -15.71 -3.65 19.28
N THR A 121 -14.42 -3.59 19.60
CA THR A 121 -13.35 -3.91 18.63
C THR A 121 -12.62 -5.22 18.90
N LEU A 122 -12.93 -5.90 20.02
CA LEU A 122 -12.32 -7.20 20.34
C LEU A 122 -12.72 -8.27 19.32
N THR A 123 -11.71 -8.91 18.74
CA THR A 123 -11.91 -10.10 17.93
C THR A 123 -12.08 -11.31 18.85
N PRO A 124 -13.12 -12.15 18.67
CA PRO A 124 -13.31 -13.37 19.46
C PRO A 124 -12.09 -14.29 19.41
N LEU A 125 -11.75 -14.93 20.54
CA LEU A 125 -10.62 -15.87 20.67
C LEU A 125 -10.51 -16.95 19.58
N PRO A 126 -11.60 -17.50 19.00
CA PRO A 126 -11.52 -18.45 17.90
C PRO A 126 -10.72 -17.96 16.68
N ASP A 127 -10.78 -16.65 16.38
CA ASP A 127 -10.07 -16.08 15.23
C ASP A 127 -8.57 -15.96 15.47
N THR A 128 -8.13 -15.74 16.71
CA THR A 128 -6.71 -15.76 17.07
C THR A 128 -6.13 -17.17 16.97
N ALA A 129 -6.88 -18.21 17.34
CA ALA A 129 -6.49 -19.61 17.18
C ALA A 129 -6.42 -20.01 15.70
N LEU A 130 -7.29 -19.46 14.85
CA LEU A 130 -7.26 -19.70 13.39
C LEU A 130 -6.03 -19.06 12.76
N ALA A 131 -5.68 -17.83 13.13
CA ALA A 131 -4.48 -17.14 12.66
C ALA A 131 -3.20 -17.92 13.03
N TYR A 132 -3.14 -18.49 14.24
CA TYR A 132 -2.02 -19.34 14.67
C TYR A 132 -1.91 -20.63 13.84
N LYS A 133 -3.04 -21.31 13.54
CA LYS A 133 -3.09 -22.51 12.69
C LYS A 133 -2.65 -22.22 11.24
N MET A 134 -2.98 -21.07 10.71
CA MET A 134 -2.54 -20.68 9.35
C MET A 134 -1.02 -20.45 9.28
N THR A 135 -0.41 -19.89 10.32
CA THR A 135 1.04 -19.67 10.40
C THR A 135 1.81 -21.00 10.51
N THR A 136 1.25 -22.00 11.17
CA THR A 136 1.85 -23.34 11.30
C THR A 136 1.80 -24.10 9.97
N ARG A 137 0.68 -24.06 9.25
CA ARG A 137 0.55 -24.67 7.91
C ARG A 137 1.53 -24.11 6.88
N MET A 138 1.87 -22.82 6.96
CA MET A 138 2.86 -22.22 6.05
C MET A 138 4.30 -22.67 6.33
N LYS A 139 4.60 -23.16 7.54
CA LYS A 139 5.91 -23.74 7.87
C LYS A 139 6.05 -25.17 7.31
N ASP A 140 5.00 -25.98 7.43
CA ASP A 140 5.00 -27.38 6.99
C ASP A 140 4.99 -27.53 5.45
N SER A 141 4.55 -26.53 4.71
CA SER A 141 4.59 -26.52 3.24
C SER A 141 5.95 -26.10 2.64
N ARG A 142 6.96 -25.81 3.48
CA ARG A 142 8.33 -25.41 3.06
C ARG A 142 9.40 -26.43 3.44
N SER A 143 9.01 -27.57 4.01
CA SER A 143 9.84 -28.76 4.23
C SER A 143 9.57 -29.77 3.12
#